data_15981916d75d690892ff98794f761227
#
_entry.id   15981916d75d690892ff98794f761227
#
_cell.length_a   1.000
_cell.length_b   1.000
_cell.length_c   1.000
_cell.angle_alpha   90.00
_cell.angle_beta   90.00
_cell.angle_gamma   90.00
#
_symmetry.space_group_name_H-M   'P 1'
#
loop_
_entity.id
_entity.type
_entity.pdbx_description
1 polymer ?
#
loop_
_entity_poly.entity_id
_entity_poly.type
_entity_poly.pdbx_seq_one_letter_code
_entity_poly.pdbx_strand_id
1 'polypeptide(L)'
;MSITLTANYKEVLAADTVEKIEELLDEQYDLDAMLVFIDEHDEDDFVAYYEEYVRCGEAIGFEAVDALIEEQGCVSYVENCDERYQGCYQSTADFAEEFYTNTMCLDIPAAIVVDWEATWDTSLYYDFTACSDGQAYRPWHIFSDN
;
A
#
# COMPACT_ATOMS: atom_id res chain seq x y z
N MET A 1 5.86 11.34 -15.81
CA MET A 1 7.15 11.82 -15.30
C MET A 1 7.89 12.65 -16.33
N SER A 2 8.59 13.64 -15.89
CA SER A 2 9.37 14.50 -16.78
C SER A 2 10.80 13.98 -16.92
N ILE A 3 11.26 13.74 -18.15
CA ILE A 3 12.64 13.33 -18.41
C ILE A 3 13.61 14.46 -18.05
N THR A 4 13.16 15.70 -18.19
CA THR A 4 13.94 16.88 -17.83
C THR A 4 14.31 16.86 -16.34
N LEU A 5 13.43 16.36 -15.49
CA LEU A 5 13.66 16.28 -14.06
C LEU A 5 14.88 15.37 -13.76
N THR A 6 15.03 14.26 -14.47
CA THR A 6 16.18 13.36 -14.29
C THR A 6 17.51 14.06 -14.55
N ALA A 7 17.54 14.95 -15.54
CA ALA A 7 18.78 15.63 -15.93
C ALA A 7 19.15 16.80 -15.01
N ASN A 8 18.16 17.47 -14.43
CA ASN A 8 18.41 18.71 -13.71
C ASN A 8 17.66 18.83 -12.37
N TYR A 9 17.45 17.71 -11.70
CA TYR A 9 16.70 17.71 -10.45
C TYR A 9 17.29 18.64 -9.39
N LYS A 10 18.61 18.81 -9.39
CA LYS A 10 19.29 19.67 -8.40
C LYS A 10 18.93 21.14 -8.56
N GLU A 11 18.49 21.53 -9.76
CA GLU A 11 18.11 22.92 -10.05
C GLU A 11 16.63 23.16 -9.86
N VAL A 12 15.81 22.10 -9.97
CA VAL A 12 14.35 22.19 -9.98
C VAL A 12 13.75 21.94 -8.61
N LEU A 13 14.31 21.01 -7.85
CA LEU A 13 13.76 20.59 -6.56
C LEU A 13 14.28 21.45 -5.42
N ALA A 14 13.52 21.47 -4.32
CA ALA A 14 13.92 22.19 -3.11
C ALA A 14 15.22 21.60 -2.52
N ALA A 15 15.95 22.42 -1.78
CA ALA A 15 17.24 22.02 -1.21
C ALA A 15 17.12 20.79 -0.30
N ASP A 16 16.07 20.73 0.50
CA ASP A 16 15.83 19.61 1.41
C ASP A 16 15.60 18.30 0.64
N THR A 17 14.87 18.39 -0.47
CA THR A 17 14.61 17.25 -1.34
C THR A 17 15.89 16.75 -1.99
N VAL A 18 16.71 17.67 -2.51
CA VAL A 18 17.99 17.31 -3.13
C VAL A 18 18.92 16.64 -2.11
N GLU A 19 18.98 17.18 -0.90
CA GLU A 19 19.79 16.60 0.17
C GLU A 19 19.34 15.16 0.47
N LYS A 20 18.04 14.94 0.54
CA LYS A 20 17.49 13.60 0.79
C LYS A 20 17.81 12.64 -0.35
N ILE A 21 17.70 13.10 -1.59
CA ILE A 21 18.05 12.28 -2.76
C ILE A 21 19.53 11.86 -2.69
N GLU A 22 20.42 12.80 -2.39
CA GLU A 22 21.85 12.49 -2.34
C GLU A 22 22.18 11.53 -1.21
N GLU A 23 21.53 11.68 -0.06
CA GLU A 23 21.66 10.76 1.07
C GLU A 23 21.24 9.34 0.67
N LEU A 24 20.09 9.21 -0.01
CA LEU A 24 19.58 7.90 -0.43
C LEU A 24 20.41 7.29 -1.57
N LEU A 25 20.98 8.11 -2.45
CA LEU A 25 21.89 7.60 -3.48
C LEU A 25 23.12 6.95 -2.86
N ASP A 26 23.62 7.50 -1.75
CA ASP A 26 24.73 6.89 -1.02
C ASP A 26 24.34 5.53 -0.44
N GLU A 27 23.08 5.33 -0.16
CA GLU A 27 22.51 4.06 0.33
C GLU A 27 22.04 3.16 -0.81
N GLN A 28 22.39 3.50 -2.05
CA GLN A 28 22.14 2.72 -3.27
C GLN A 28 20.68 2.67 -3.70
N TYR A 29 19.89 3.67 -3.33
CA TYR A 29 18.53 3.82 -3.87
C TYR A 29 18.59 4.27 -5.33
N ASP A 30 17.56 3.95 -6.11
CA ASP A 30 17.51 4.29 -7.53
C ASP A 30 17.00 5.71 -7.74
N LEU A 31 17.78 6.52 -8.46
CA LEU A 31 17.43 7.92 -8.74
C LEU A 31 16.12 8.03 -9.54
N ASP A 32 15.97 7.22 -10.59
CA ASP A 32 14.79 7.29 -11.44
C ASP A 32 13.53 6.98 -10.65
N ALA A 33 13.58 5.97 -9.78
CA ALA A 33 12.45 5.61 -8.95
C ALA A 33 12.08 6.74 -7.97
N MET A 34 13.09 7.39 -7.39
CA MET A 34 12.85 8.53 -6.50
C MET A 34 12.17 9.69 -7.23
N LEU A 35 12.62 9.99 -8.44
CA LEU A 35 12.03 11.09 -9.22
C LEU A 35 10.61 10.78 -9.69
N VAL A 36 10.32 9.52 -10.01
CA VAL A 36 8.95 9.08 -10.32
C VAL A 36 8.04 9.30 -9.11
N PHE A 37 8.51 8.91 -7.92
CA PHE A 37 7.73 9.09 -6.70
C PHE A 37 7.42 10.56 -6.45
N ILE A 38 8.40 11.45 -6.61
CA ILE A 38 8.21 12.88 -6.42
C ILE A 38 7.18 13.42 -7.42
N ASP A 39 7.25 12.96 -8.67
CA ASP A 39 6.33 13.40 -9.71
C ASP A 39 4.90 12.93 -9.45
N GLU A 40 4.73 11.72 -8.93
CA GLU A 40 3.41 11.15 -8.64
C GLU A 40 2.79 11.69 -7.34
N HIS A 41 3.60 12.10 -6.40
CA HIS A 41 3.15 12.58 -5.09
C HIS A 41 3.57 14.03 -4.89
N ASP A 42 4.55 14.28 -4.04
CA ASP A 42 5.18 15.59 -3.93
C ASP A 42 6.52 15.48 -3.19
N GLU A 43 7.23 16.61 -3.08
CA GLU A 43 8.54 16.63 -2.44
C GLU A 43 8.47 16.39 -0.94
N ASP A 44 7.46 16.93 -0.27
CA ASP A 44 7.30 16.75 1.18
C ASP A 44 7.05 15.30 1.53
N ASP A 45 6.21 14.62 0.77
CA ASP A 45 5.93 13.20 0.97
C ASP A 45 7.16 12.35 0.68
N PHE A 46 7.95 12.73 -0.32
CA PHE A 46 9.19 12.04 -0.61
C PHE A 46 10.16 12.10 0.57
N VAL A 47 10.40 13.29 1.09
CA VAL A 47 11.35 13.49 2.20
C VAL A 47 10.88 12.72 3.44
N ALA A 48 9.58 12.75 3.72
CA ALA A 48 9.03 12.16 4.94
C ALA A 48 8.86 10.65 4.86
N TYR A 49 8.48 10.09 3.70
CA TYR A 49 7.96 8.73 3.64
C TYR A 49 8.61 7.80 2.60
N TYR A 50 9.50 8.29 1.75
CA TYR A 50 10.02 7.45 0.67
C TYR A 50 10.74 6.18 1.19
N GLU A 51 11.54 6.31 2.23
CA GLU A 51 12.25 5.16 2.81
C GLU A 51 11.26 4.11 3.32
N GLU A 52 10.21 4.56 3.99
CA GLU A 52 9.18 3.67 4.49
C GLU A 52 8.39 3.04 3.35
N TYR A 53 8.09 3.81 2.32
CA TYR A 53 7.41 3.32 1.12
C TYR A 53 8.21 2.16 0.48
N VAL A 54 9.52 2.33 0.32
CA VAL A 54 10.37 1.29 -0.26
C VAL A 54 10.45 0.08 0.66
N ARG A 55 10.63 0.31 1.95
CA ARG A 55 10.71 -0.79 2.93
C ARG A 55 9.45 -1.65 2.91
N CYS A 56 8.29 -1.01 2.95
CA CYS A 56 7.02 -1.74 2.89
C CYS A 56 6.80 -2.41 1.54
N GLY A 57 7.16 -1.71 0.44
CA GLY A 57 7.03 -2.29 -0.90
C GLY A 57 7.86 -3.54 -1.08
N GLU A 58 9.05 -3.59 -0.49
CA GLU A 58 9.89 -4.78 -0.53
C GLU A 58 9.33 -5.91 0.34
N ALA A 59 8.62 -5.56 1.40
CA ALA A 59 8.05 -6.53 2.33
C ALA A 59 6.74 -7.15 1.82
N ILE A 60 5.83 -6.35 1.26
CA ILE A 60 4.49 -6.81 0.89
C ILE A 60 4.15 -6.65 -0.60
N GLY A 61 5.04 -6.02 -1.37
CA GLY A 61 4.81 -5.72 -2.78
C GLY A 61 4.36 -4.27 -2.98
N PHE A 62 4.94 -3.62 -4.02
CA PHE A 62 4.61 -2.23 -4.29
C PHE A 62 3.15 -2.04 -4.73
N GLU A 63 2.56 -3.06 -5.37
CA GLU A 63 1.14 -3.02 -5.75
C GLU A 63 0.23 -2.82 -4.55
N ALA A 64 0.54 -3.49 -3.44
CA ALA A 64 -0.25 -3.36 -2.22
C ALA A 64 -0.09 -1.97 -1.60
N VAL A 65 1.14 -1.47 -1.53
CA VAL A 65 1.42 -0.15 -0.94
C VAL A 65 0.80 0.95 -1.78
N ASP A 66 0.94 0.87 -3.10
CA ASP A 66 0.36 1.87 -4.02
C ASP A 66 -1.17 1.87 -3.93
N ALA A 67 -1.78 0.69 -3.83
CA ALA A 67 -3.24 0.59 -3.68
C ALA A 67 -3.70 1.24 -2.38
N LEU A 68 -2.96 1.05 -1.29
CA LEU A 68 -3.28 1.67 0.00
C LEU A 68 -3.21 3.20 -0.09
N ILE A 69 -2.15 3.74 -0.68
CA ILE A 69 -2.00 5.19 -0.84
C ILE A 69 -3.14 5.76 -1.66
N GLU A 70 -3.49 5.10 -2.75
CA GLU A 70 -4.58 5.55 -3.62
C GLU A 70 -5.92 5.53 -2.90
N GLU A 71 -6.21 4.47 -2.15
CA GLU A 71 -7.46 4.33 -1.42
C GLU A 71 -7.58 5.38 -0.32
N GLN A 72 -6.51 5.62 0.42
CA GLN A 72 -6.52 6.57 1.53
C GLN A 72 -6.29 8.01 1.09
N GLY A 73 -5.72 8.20 -0.11
CA GLY A 73 -5.44 9.54 -0.62
C GLY A 73 -4.31 10.27 0.09
N CYS A 74 -3.46 9.55 0.82
CA CYS A 74 -2.37 10.16 1.57
C CYS A 74 -1.21 9.19 1.73
N VAL A 75 0.00 9.65 1.42
CA VAL A 75 1.21 8.82 1.48
C VAL A 75 1.55 8.40 2.91
N SER A 76 1.16 9.18 3.91
CA SER A 76 1.45 8.88 5.31
C SER A 76 0.94 7.52 5.78
N TYR A 77 -0.03 6.95 5.09
CA TYR A 77 -0.56 5.62 5.44
C TYR A 77 0.42 4.48 5.19
N VAL A 78 1.56 4.75 4.51
CA VAL A 78 2.61 3.71 4.35
C VAL A 78 3.30 3.37 5.67
N GLU A 79 3.22 4.25 6.65
CA GLU A 79 3.92 4.06 7.92
C GLU A 79 3.47 2.77 8.59
N ASN A 80 4.41 1.81 8.67
CA ASN A 80 4.19 0.48 9.26
C ASN A 80 3.04 -0.31 8.60
N CYS A 81 2.73 -0.03 7.34
CA CYS A 81 1.61 -0.72 6.68
C CYS A 81 1.88 -2.21 6.49
N ASP A 82 3.15 -2.62 6.40
CA ASP A 82 3.50 -4.03 6.31
C ASP A 82 3.05 -4.83 7.54
N GLU A 83 3.02 -4.21 8.71
CA GLU A 83 2.56 -4.87 9.94
C GLU A 83 1.04 -5.06 9.96
N ARG A 84 0.32 -4.25 9.18
CA ARG A 84 -1.15 -4.30 9.11
C ARG A 84 -1.66 -5.11 7.93
N TYR A 85 -0.79 -5.53 7.03
CA TYR A 85 -1.17 -6.22 5.81
C TYR A 85 -1.67 -7.63 6.09
N GLN A 86 -2.86 -7.97 5.58
CA GLN A 86 -3.50 -9.27 5.78
C GLN A 86 -3.37 -10.20 4.56
N GLY A 87 -2.92 -9.67 3.44
CA GLY A 87 -2.78 -10.44 2.21
C GLY A 87 -3.64 -9.90 1.08
N CYS A 88 -3.63 -10.61 -0.05
CA CYS A 88 -4.43 -10.22 -1.21
C CYS A 88 -5.45 -11.32 -1.54
N TYR A 89 -6.62 -10.89 -2.03
CA TYR A 89 -7.76 -11.77 -2.24
C TYR A 89 -8.48 -11.38 -3.53
N GLN A 90 -9.21 -12.33 -4.09
CA GLN A 90 -9.99 -12.07 -5.30
C GLN A 90 -11.18 -11.16 -5.01
N SER A 91 -11.69 -11.20 -3.78
CA SER A 91 -12.79 -10.34 -3.34
C SER A 91 -12.74 -10.14 -1.82
N THR A 92 -13.47 -9.14 -1.33
CA THR A 92 -13.62 -8.95 0.13
C THR A 92 -14.39 -10.10 0.76
N ALA A 93 -15.30 -10.73 0.01
CA ALA A 93 -16.01 -11.92 0.48
C ALA A 93 -15.05 -13.08 0.75
N ASP A 94 -14.05 -13.27 -0.12
CA ASP A 94 -13.04 -14.31 0.07
C ASP A 94 -12.22 -14.06 1.34
N PHE A 95 -11.88 -12.81 1.59
CA PHE A 95 -11.18 -12.47 2.83
C PHE A 95 -12.06 -12.76 4.06
N ALA A 96 -13.33 -12.39 4.00
CA ALA A 96 -14.25 -12.62 5.12
C ALA A 96 -14.38 -14.11 5.43
N GLU A 97 -14.51 -14.93 4.41
CA GLU A 97 -14.60 -16.39 4.58
C GLU A 97 -13.32 -16.94 5.24
N GLU A 98 -12.16 -16.59 4.73
CA GLU A 98 -10.90 -17.04 5.29
C GLU A 98 -10.69 -16.55 6.72
N PHE A 99 -11.04 -15.29 6.97
CA PHE A 99 -10.89 -14.70 8.30
C PHE A 99 -11.67 -15.48 9.35
N TYR A 100 -12.94 -15.77 9.08
CA TYR A 100 -13.78 -16.47 10.06
C TYR A 100 -13.48 -17.96 10.12
N THR A 101 -13.15 -18.61 9.01
CA THR A 101 -12.94 -20.06 9.00
C THR A 101 -11.54 -20.44 9.44
N ASN A 102 -10.51 -19.66 9.08
CA ASN A 102 -9.12 -19.97 9.42
C ASN A 102 -8.60 -19.18 10.61
N THR A 103 -8.72 -17.86 10.59
CA THR A 103 -8.17 -17.03 11.67
C THR A 103 -8.97 -17.14 12.95
N MET A 104 -10.30 -17.05 12.84
CA MET A 104 -11.19 -17.17 13.99
C MET A 104 -11.63 -18.60 14.29
N CYS A 105 -11.25 -19.53 13.42
CA CYS A 105 -11.55 -20.96 13.57
C CYS A 105 -13.05 -21.25 13.78
N LEU A 106 -13.92 -20.51 13.11
CA LEU A 106 -15.35 -20.68 13.22
C LEU A 106 -15.78 -21.93 12.47
N ASP A 107 -16.48 -22.83 13.16
CA ASP A 107 -17.00 -24.04 12.57
C ASP A 107 -18.42 -23.81 12.08
N ILE A 108 -18.61 -23.79 10.75
CA ILE A 108 -19.89 -23.52 10.14
C ILE A 108 -20.54 -24.84 9.69
N PRO A 109 -21.74 -25.18 10.19
CA PRO A 109 -22.42 -26.39 9.76
C PRO A 109 -22.67 -26.39 8.25
N ALA A 110 -22.54 -27.56 7.62
CA ALA A 110 -22.67 -27.66 6.16
C ALA A 110 -24.03 -27.21 5.62
N ALA A 111 -25.05 -27.25 6.44
CA ALA A 111 -26.41 -26.81 6.05
C ALA A 111 -26.59 -25.30 6.02
N ILE A 112 -25.61 -24.56 6.56
CA ILE A 112 -25.67 -23.11 6.63
C ILE A 112 -24.89 -22.49 5.47
N VAL A 113 -25.54 -21.59 4.74
CA VAL A 113 -24.91 -20.81 3.69
C VAL A 113 -24.68 -19.40 4.22
N VAL A 114 -23.43 -18.93 4.16
CA VAL A 114 -23.07 -17.61 4.67
C VAL A 114 -22.88 -16.65 3.50
N ASP A 115 -23.50 -15.47 3.61
CA ASP A 115 -23.24 -14.38 2.66
C ASP A 115 -21.99 -13.63 3.12
N TRP A 116 -20.84 -14.03 2.58
CA TRP A 116 -19.55 -13.46 2.98
C TRP A 116 -19.38 -12.01 2.57
N GLU A 117 -20.00 -11.60 1.46
CA GLU A 117 -19.99 -10.20 1.05
C GLU A 117 -20.75 -9.33 2.08
N ALA A 118 -21.92 -9.77 2.49
CA ALA A 118 -22.67 -9.07 3.53
C ALA A 118 -21.91 -9.07 4.85
N THR A 119 -21.20 -10.15 5.16
CA THR A 119 -20.39 -10.24 6.38
C THR A 119 -19.28 -9.20 6.37
N TRP A 120 -18.60 -9.02 5.23
CA TRP A 120 -17.62 -7.95 5.10
C TRP A 120 -18.28 -6.58 5.33
N ASP A 121 -19.37 -6.31 4.63
CA ASP A 121 -20.02 -4.99 4.67
C ASP A 121 -20.56 -4.62 6.05
N THR A 122 -21.00 -5.59 6.84
CA THR A 122 -21.63 -5.31 8.13
C THR A 122 -20.71 -5.46 9.34
N SER A 123 -19.62 -6.22 9.20
CA SER A 123 -18.76 -6.55 10.34
C SER A 123 -17.30 -6.16 10.14
N LEU A 124 -16.68 -6.64 9.06
CA LEU A 124 -15.23 -6.48 8.86
C LEU A 124 -14.84 -5.12 8.28
N TYR A 125 -15.74 -4.50 7.55
CA TYR A 125 -15.49 -3.19 6.92
C TYR A 125 -15.00 -2.14 7.94
N TYR A 126 -15.43 -2.24 9.18
CA TYR A 126 -15.08 -1.26 10.22
C TYR A 126 -13.68 -1.48 10.81
N ASP A 127 -13.13 -2.67 10.65
CA ASP A 127 -11.85 -3.02 11.25
C ASP A 127 -10.73 -3.19 10.23
N PHE A 128 -11.08 -3.22 8.95
CA PHE A 128 -10.13 -3.46 7.86
C PHE A 128 -10.37 -2.50 6.70
N THR A 129 -9.30 -2.24 5.94
CA THR A 129 -9.37 -1.43 4.73
C THR A 129 -9.06 -2.33 3.53
N ALA A 130 -9.91 -2.30 2.51
CA ALA A 130 -9.70 -3.05 1.27
C ALA A 130 -9.28 -2.10 0.16
N CYS A 131 -8.17 -2.40 -0.48
CA CYS A 131 -7.59 -1.58 -1.54
C CYS A 131 -7.40 -2.42 -2.79
N SER A 132 -7.91 -1.96 -3.95
CA SER A 132 -7.74 -2.68 -5.20
C SER A 132 -6.54 -2.15 -5.97
N ASP A 133 -5.71 -3.04 -6.52
CA ASP A 133 -4.61 -2.67 -7.40
C ASP A 133 -5.00 -2.66 -8.88
N GLY A 134 -6.27 -2.96 -9.19
CA GLY A 134 -6.78 -2.95 -10.56
C GLY A 134 -6.39 -4.15 -11.41
N GLN A 135 -5.67 -5.12 -10.86
CA GLN A 135 -5.26 -6.30 -11.59
C GLN A 135 -6.39 -7.35 -11.61
N ALA A 136 -6.27 -8.34 -12.51
CA ALA A 136 -7.28 -9.39 -12.62
C ALA A 136 -7.16 -10.44 -11.53
N TYR A 137 -5.95 -10.71 -11.05
CA TYR A 137 -5.69 -11.76 -10.07
C TYR A 137 -5.49 -11.16 -8.70
N ARG A 138 -6.36 -11.54 -7.76
CA ARG A 138 -6.34 -11.13 -6.37
C ARG A 138 -6.04 -9.63 -6.19
N PRO A 139 -6.87 -8.75 -6.77
CA PRO A 139 -6.61 -7.31 -6.75
C PRO A 139 -6.84 -6.66 -5.40
N TRP A 140 -7.52 -7.33 -4.47
CA TRP A 140 -7.92 -6.74 -3.19
C TRP A 140 -6.88 -7.00 -2.11
N HIS A 141 -6.18 -5.94 -1.73
CA HIS A 141 -5.22 -5.96 -0.64
C HIS A 141 -5.91 -5.49 0.63
N ILE A 142 -5.79 -6.29 1.70
CA ILE A 142 -6.50 -6.02 2.95
C ILE A 142 -5.50 -5.60 4.02
N PHE A 143 -5.81 -4.51 4.70
CA PHE A 143 -5.01 -3.98 5.80
C PHE A 143 -5.90 -3.85 7.03
N SER A 144 -5.37 -4.19 8.22
CA SER A 144 -6.11 -3.89 9.45
C SER A 144 -5.98 -2.41 9.75
N ASP A 145 -6.99 -1.85 10.42
CA ASP A 145 -7.01 -0.42 10.75
C ASP A 145 -6.29 -0.10 12.06
N ASN A 146 -5.75 -1.10 12.71
CA ASN A 146 -5.04 -0.92 13.99
C ASN A 146 -3.55 -1.14 13.84
#